data_8ce1e15c631f8671b89c59dcfbd3acf0
#
_entry.id   8ce1e15c631f8671b89c59dcfbd3acf0
#
_cell.length_a   1.000
_cell.length_b   1.000
_cell.length_c   1.000
_cell.angle_alpha   90.00
_cell.angle_beta   90.00
_cell.angle_gamma   90.00
#
_symmetry.space_group_name_H-M   'P 1'
#
loop_
_entity.id
_entity.type
_entity.pdbx_description
1 polymer ?
#
loop_
_entity_poly.entity_id
_entity_poly.type
_entity_poly.pdbx_seq_one_letter_code
_entity_poly.pdbx_strand_id
1 'polypeptide(L)'
;MSEPLQQATFYGREKKPLPYLLGVMNAVLHGIEAPHLVRGNTLALDVRTIGEKQRRHVILTNPPFGGTENVEAIKSNFRFVSSATSILFVQHIMAMLRQD
;
A
#
# COMPACT_ATOMS: atom_id res chain seq x y z
N MET A 1 -14.54 -14.98 13.66
CA MET A 1 -14.42 -13.66 12.97
C MET A 1 -15.39 -13.65 11.80
N SER A 2 -16.07 -12.53 11.58
CA SER A 2 -17.05 -12.43 10.50
C SER A 2 -16.38 -12.52 9.13
N GLU A 3 -17.12 -12.94 8.12
CA GLU A 3 -16.59 -13.08 6.77
C GLU A 3 -16.09 -11.74 6.18
N PRO A 4 -16.78 -10.59 6.35
CA PRO A 4 -16.23 -9.32 5.89
C PRO A 4 -14.89 -8.97 6.51
N LEU A 5 -14.67 -9.25 7.78
CA LEU A 5 -13.38 -9.02 8.42
C LEU A 5 -12.31 -9.95 7.87
N GLN A 6 -12.68 -11.18 7.49
CA GLN A 6 -11.75 -12.13 6.89
C GLN A 6 -11.34 -11.76 5.47
N GLN A 7 -12.28 -11.30 4.65
CA GLN A 7 -12.08 -11.28 3.20
C GLN A 7 -12.14 -9.89 2.56
N ALA A 8 -12.75 -8.90 3.21
CA ALA A 8 -13.09 -7.65 2.53
C ALA A 8 -12.74 -6.39 3.31
N THR A 9 -12.02 -6.48 4.41
CA THR A 9 -11.76 -5.32 5.27
C THR A 9 -10.30 -4.89 5.25
N PHE A 10 -9.36 -5.82 5.36
CA PHE A 10 -7.95 -5.51 5.55
C PHE A 10 -7.12 -5.88 4.33
N TYR A 11 -6.37 -4.90 3.84
CA TYR A 11 -5.47 -5.04 2.70
C TYR A 11 -4.15 -4.39 3.01
N GLY A 12 -3.05 -4.99 2.61
CA GLY A 12 -1.74 -4.43 2.86
C GLY A 12 -0.73 -4.76 1.79
N ARG A 13 0.32 -3.98 1.73
CA ARG A 13 1.43 -4.20 0.82
C ARG A 13 2.74 -3.90 1.53
N GLU A 14 3.72 -4.78 1.36
CA GLU A 14 5.05 -4.63 1.93
C GLU A 14 6.10 -5.05 0.92
N LYS A 15 7.11 -4.22 0.76
CA LYS A 15 8.19 -4.45 -0.21
C LYS A 15 9.16 -5.53 0.25
N LYS A 16 9.53 -5.52 1.52
CA LYS A 16 10.59 -6.37 2.07
C LYS A 16 10.07 -7.73 2.52
N PRO A 17 10.84 -8.82 2.27
CA PRO A 17 10.36 -10.17 2.58
C PRO A 17 10.07 -10.41 4.06
N LEU A 18 10.97 -9.99 4.96
CA LEU A 18 10.80 -10.28 6.37
C LEU A 18 9.63 -9.51 7.00
N PRO A 19 9.50 -8.18 6.84
CA PRO A 19 8.30 -7.48 7.31
C PRO A 19 7.02 -8.02 6.71
N TYR A 20 7.04 -8.43 5.44
CA TYR A 20 5.88 -9.06 4.81
C TYR A 20 5.49 -10.35 5.56
N LEU A 21 6.46 -11.24 5.81
CA LEU A 21 6.22 -12.49 6.51
C LEU A 21 5.68 -12.24 7.93
N LEU A 22 6.27 -11.29 8.66
CA LEU A 22 5.81 -10.92 9.99
C LEU A 22 4.39 -10.36 9.95
N GLY A 23 4.04 -9.59 8.93
CA GLY A 23 2.68 -9.08 8.74
C GLY A 23 1.67 -10.20 8.52
N VAL A 24 2.01 -11.18 7.68
CA VAL A 24 1.15 -12.35 7.44
C VAL A 24 0.95 -13.13 8.73
N MET A 25 2.02 -13.41 9.45
CA MET A 25 1.95 -14.15 10.72
C MET A 25 1.11 -13.40 11.75
N ASN A 26 1.29 -12.08 11.86
CA ASN A 26 0.51 -11.26 12.78
C ASN A 26 -0.98 -11.30 12.44
N ALA A 27 -1.33 -11.19 11.17
CA ALA A 27 -2.73 -11.26 10.73
C ALA A 27 -3.35 -12.63 11.08
N VAL A 28 -2.63 -13.72 10.81
CA VAL A 28 -3.09 -15.06 11.12
C VAL A 28 -3.30 -15.23 12.62
N LEU A 29 -2.37 -14.74 13.44
CA LEU A 29 -2.47 -14.83 14.91
C LEU A 29 -3.66 -14.02 15.45
N HIS A 30 -4.12 -13.00 14.72
CA HIS A 30 -5.30 -12.22 15.08
C HIS A 30 -6.58 -12.73 14.44
N GLY A 31 -6.54 -13.93 13.85
CA GLY A 31 -7.73 -14.60 13.36
C GLY A 31 -8.06 -14.40 11.89
N ILE A 32 -7.20 -13.73 11.12
CA ILE A 32 -7.40 -13.58 9.67
C ILE A 32 -6.68 -14.75 8.98
N GLU A 33 -7.46 -15.69 8.47
CA GLU A 33 -6.90 -16.95 7.95
C GLU A 33 -6.19 -16.80 6.61
N ALA A 34 -6.69 -15.92 5.74
CA ALA A 34 -6.12 -15.69 4.41
C ALA A 34 -5.96 -14.19 4.17
N PRO A 35 -4.93 -13.56 4.79
CA PRO A 35 -4.78 -12.10 4.71
C PRO A 35 -4.44 -11.63 3.29
N HIS A 36 -5.05 -10.53 2.89
CA HIS A 36 -4.76 -9.86 1.63
C HIS A 36 -3.51 -8.99 1.76
N LEU A 37 -2.38 -9.62 1.97
CA LEU A 37 -1.08 -8.97 2.04
C LEU A 37 -0.28 -9.34 0.80
N VAL A 38 0.24 -8.33 0.13
CA VAL A 38 0.97 -8.48 -1.13
C VAL A 38 2.40 -8.00 -0.96
N ARG A 39 3.35 -8.75 -1.50
CA ARG A 39 4.72 -8.28 -1.60
C ARG A 39 4.86 -7.38 -2.82
N GLY A 40 5.42 -6.22 -2.63
CA GLY A 40 5.68 -5.32 -3.73
C GLY A 40 5.97 -3.92 -3.27
N ASN A 41 6.57 -3.14 -4.16
CA ASN A 41 6.81 -1.73 -3.90
C ASN A 41 5.53 -0.94 -4.16
N THR A 42 5.01 -0.30 -3.13
CA THR A 42 3.82 0.55 -3.23
C THR A 42 3.97 1.61 -4.33
N LEU A 43 5.15 2.18 -4.45
CA LEU A 43 5.41 3.24 -5.44
C LEU A 43 5.52 2.73 -6.88
N ALA A 44 5.55 1.42 -7.09
CA ALA A 44 5.54 0.84 -8.43
C ALA A 44 4.15 0.87 -9.08
N LEU A 45 3.10 1.21 -8.32
CA LEU A 45 1.74 1.31 -8.84
C LEU A 45 1.51 2.69 -9.45
N ASP A 46 1.01 2.73 -10.69
CA ASP A 46 0.64 3.99 -11.34
C ASP A 46 -0.64 4.54 -10.71
N VAL A 47 -0.55 5.74 -10.11
CA VAL A 47 -1.68 6.34 -9.40
C VAL A 47 -2.88 6.61 -10.31
N ARG A 48 -2.66 6.77 -11.61
CA ARG A 48 -3.73 7.03 -12.58
C ARG A 48 -4.55 5.78 -12.92
N THR A 49 -4.03 4.59 -12.59
CA THR A 49 -4.72 3.32 -12.85
C THR A 49 -5.51 2.82 -11.66
N ILE A 50 -5.47 3.52 -10.52
CA ILE A 50 -6.17 3.10 -9.31
C ILE A 50 -7.67 3.37 -9.50
N GLY A 51 -8.46 2.28 -9.51
CA GLY A 51 -9.92 2.36 -9.64
C GLY A 51 -10.63 2.31 -8.30
N GLU A 52 -11.95 2.51 -8.32
CA GLU A 52 -12.78 2.54 -7.11
C GLU A 52 -12.66 1.28 -6.26
N LYS A 53 -12.53 0.11 -6.89
CA LYS A 53 -12.41 -1.15 -6.16
C LYS A 53 -11.11 -1.26 -5.37
N GLN A 54 -10.09 -0.51 -5.77
CA GLN A 54 -8.79 -0.51 -5.10
C GLN A 54 -8.71 0.55 -4.00
N ARG A 55 -9.62 1.54 -4.00
CA ARG A 55 -9.61 2.62 -3.02
C ARG A 55 -10.12 2.15 -1.68
N ARG A 56 -9.57 2.73 -0.62
CA ARG A 56 -9.85 2.33 0.75
C ARG A 56 -10.43 3.49 1.53
N HIS A 57 -11.27 3.17 2.53
CA HIS A 57 -11.86 4.18 3.41
C HIS A 57 -10.84 4.74 4.38
N VAL A 58 -9.92 3.88 4.85
CA VAL A 58 -8.89 4.26 5.83
C VAL A 58 -7.57 3.67 5.40
N ILE A 59 -6.50 4.45 5.50
CA ILE A 59 -5.15 3.99 5.23
C ILE A 59 -4.29 4.25 6.46
N LEU A 60 -3.65 3.20 6.96
CA LEU A 60 -2.67 3.28 8.04
C LEU A 60 -1.31 2.94 7.44
N THR A 61 -0.38 3.87 7.56
CA THR A 61 0.94 3.68 6.99
C THR A 61 2.00 4.41 7.82
N ASN A 62 3.20 3.88 7.81
CA ASN A 62 4.38 4.53 8.38
C ASN A 62 5.45 4.57 7.30
N PRO A 63 5.34 5.48 6.34
CA PRO A 63 6.29 5.54 5.23
C PRO A 63 7.66 6.00 5.70
N PRO A 64 8.73 5.76 4.91
CA PRO A 64 10.07 6.23 5.24
C PRO A 64 10.11 7.75 5.40
N PHE A 65 10.87 8.22 6.39
CA PHE A 65 11.02 9.64 6.69
C PHE A 65 12.19 10.25 5.90
N GLY A 66 12.32 9.93 4.68
CA GLY A 66 13.40 10.40 3.85
C GLY A 66 13.81 9.32 2.88
N GLY A 67 14.99 9.48 2.30
CA GLY A 67 15.43 8.57 1.26
C GLY A 67 14.87 8.96 -0.10
N THR A 68 15.33 8.25 -1.10
CA THR A 68 14.97 8.50 -2.48
C THR A 68 14.66 7.19 -3.19
N GLU A 69 13.86 7.28 -4.24
CA GLU A 69 13.60 6.17 -5.14
C GLU A 69 14.31 6.39 -6.47
N ASN A 70 14.49 5.33 -7.24
CA ASN A 70 14.97 5.45 -8.61
C ASN A 70 13.86 6.07 -9.46
N VAL A 71 13.94 7.36 -9.66
CA VAL A 71 12.91 8.15 -10.37
C VAL A 71 12.69 7.61 -11.79
N GLU A 72 13.74 7.18 -12.46
CA GLU A 72 13.63 6.65 -13.82
C GLU A 72 12.73 5.41 -13.90
N ALA A 73 12.71 4.61 -12.84
CA ALA A 73 11.91 3.39 -12.80
C ALA A 73 10.43 3.66 -12.50
N ILE A 74 10.12 4.76 -11.80
CA ILE A 74 8.76 4.98 -11.28
C ILE A 74 8.14 6.32 -11.68
N LYS A 75 8.86 7.22 -12.36
CA LYS A 75 8.39 8.57 -12.66
C LYS A 75 7.05 8.60 -13.40
N SER A 76 6.79 7.62 -14.24
CA SER A 76 5.53 7.55 -14.99
C SER A 76 4.33 7.16 -14.13
N ASN A 77 4.56 6.70 -12.90
CA ASN A 77 3.50 6.29 -11.99
C ASN A 77 2.84 7.47 -11.26
N PHE A 78 3.41 8.67 -11.33
CA PHE A 78 2.97 9.82 -10.55
C PHE A 78 2.76 11.05 -11.42
N ARG A 79 1.81 11.88 -10.99
CA ARG A 79 1.52 13.14 -11.69
C ARG A 79 2.62 14.19 -11.48
N PHE A 80 3.22 14.18 -10.29
CA PHE A 80 4.29 15.11 -9.92
C PHE A 80 5.56 14.31 -9.67
N VAL A 81 6.58 14.54 -10.47
CA VAL A 81 7.84 13.82 -10.38
C VAL A 81 8.66 14.35 -9.21
N SER A 82 9.13 13.45 -8.36
CA SER A 82 10.04 13.77 -7.27
C SER A 82 10.87 12.54 -6.93
N SER A 83 12.11 12.75 -6.51
CA SER A 83 12.93 11.68 -5.96
C SER A 83 12.68 11.45 -4.47
N ALA A 84 12.03 12.39 -3.78
CA ALA A 84 11.72 12.26 -2.36
C ALA A 84 10.58 11.27 -2.16
N THR A 85 10.84 10.19 -1.44
CA THR A 85 9.85 9.14 -1.22
C THR A 85 8.60 9.64 -0.48
N SER A 86 8.77 10.58 0.45
CA SER A 86 7.62 11.14 1.18
C SER A 86 6.60 11.78 0.27
N ILE A 87 7.04 12.52 -0.75
CA ILE A 87 6.14 13.16 -1.73
C ILE A 87 5.44 12.12 -2.58
N LEU A 88 6.16 11.07 -2.98
CA LEU A 88 5.58 9.99 -3.77
C LEU A 88 4.53 9.21 -2.96
N PHE A 89 4.80 8.95 -1.69
CA PHE A 89 3.83 8.30 -0.81
C PHE A 89 2.57 9.14 -0.60
N VAL A 90 2.71 10.45 -0.45
CA VAL A 90 1.54 11.34 -0.34
C VAL A 90 0.65 11.22 -1.57
N GLN A 91 1.23 11.27 -2.76
CA GLN A 91 0.47 11.10 -4.00
C GLN A 91 -0.24 9.75 -4.06
N HIS A 92 0.45 8.68 -3.67
CA HIS A 92 -0.14 7.34 -3.65
C HIS A 92 -1.31 7.27 -2.67
N ILE A 93 -1.14 7.77 -1.45
CA ILE A 93 -2.19 7.76 -0.44
C ILE A 93 -3.43 8.52 -0.92
N MET A 94 -3.22 9.70 -1.49
CA MET A 94 -4.34 10.51 -2.01
C MET A 94 -5.11 9.77 -3.08
N ALA A 95 -4.40 9.01 -3.94
CA ALA A 95 -5.05 8.23 -4.99
C ALA A 95 -5.79 7.01 -4.45
N MET A 96 -5.31 6.42 -3.36
CA MET A 96 -5.89 5.20 -2.78
C MET A 96 -7.03 5.47 -1.81
N LEU A 97 -7.17 6.68 -1.30
CA LEU A 97 -8.27 7.00 -0.38
C LEU A 97 -9.56 7.24 -1.14
N ARG A 98 -10.65 6.70 -0.60
CA ARG A 98 -12.00 7.02 -1.09
C ARG A 98 -12.34 8.45 -0.69
N GLN A 99 -13.15 9.08 -1.54
CA GLN A 99 -13.53 10.48 -1.32
C GLN A 99 -14.83 10.61 -0.50
N ASP A 100 -15.51 9.51 -0.27
CA ASP A 100 -16.78 9.50 0.48
C ASP A 100 -16.65 8.90 1.87
#